data_4ba0f9bcea464a6446415e10768d784c
#
_entry.id   4ba0f9bcea464a6446415e10768d784c
#
_cell.length_a   1.000
_cell.length_b   1.000
_cell.length_c   1.000
_cell.angle_alpha   90.00
_cell.angle_beta   90.00
_cell.angle_gamma   90.00
#
_symmetry.space_group_name_H-M   'P 1'
#
loop_
_entity.id
_entity.type
_entity.pdbx_description
1 polymer ?
#
loop_
_entity_poly.entity_id
_entity_poly.type
_entity_poly.pdbx_seq_one_letter_code
_entity_poly.pdbx_strand_id
1 'polypeptide(L)'
;MINAERSYWERALYEQEYDLIVVGAGLTGQSVAHFFKKDHPDSRVLIIERGSFPIGASTRNAGFACIGTIGEHLADLEIESEEKVKTRIKERFQGLQLLRSVIGDENMDYIHSGAHEIFTDKKEFEQAAKSIDRFNGWMKDLIGEPVMYSETVYNGHPAIKQTQEGMLHPGKMIHRLIRLNMELGIEYRWNTAVTELNEEHSSVGTATGMKLKAENLVLATNAFTRSLLPGIEIQPGRGFVFVTKPIKNLTWKGTFHFHKGYVYFRNIGNDR
;
A
#
# COMPACT_ATOMS: atom_id res chain seq x y z
N MET A 1 -37.80 5.28 5.44
CA MET A 1 -36.82 5.15 6.54
C MET A 1 -37.39 5.94 7.72
N ILE A 2 -37.53 5.33 8.88
CA ILE A 2 -38.00 6.02 10.09
C ILE A 2 -36.86 6.94 10.50
N ASN A 3 -37.06 8.24 10.39
CA ASN A 3 -36.15 9.26 10.89
C ASN A 3 -36.32 9.32 12.42
N ALA A 4 -35.84 8.28 13.10
CA ALA A 4 -35.88 8.24 14.56
C ALA A 4 -34.83 9.22 15.07
N GLU A 5 -35.27 10.23 15.82
CA GLU A 5 -34.36 11.09 16.55
C GLU A 5 -33.45 10.25 17.46
N ARG A 6 -32.18 10.52 17.46
CA ARG A 6 -31.22 9.80 18.31
C ARG A 6 -31.51 10.10 19.78
N SER A 7 -31.43 9.06 20.60
CA SER A 7 -31.53 9.18 22.04
C SER A 7 -30.37 10.02 22.62
N TYR A 8 -30.52 10.50 23.82
CA TYR A 8 -29.46 11.16 24.57
C TYR A 8 -28.18 10.31 24.62
N TRP A 9 -28.31 9.01 24.89
CA TRP A 9 -27.19 8.09 25.02
C TRP A 9 -26.45 7.84 23.70
N GLU A 10 -27.20 7.77 22.61
CA GLU A 10 -26.58 7.65 21.27
C GLU A 10 -25.80 8.92 20.89
N ARG A 11 -26.36 10.09 21.18
CA ARG A 11 -25.65 11.35 20.96
C ARG A 11 -24.41 11.46 21.84
N ALA A 12 -24.55 11.20 23.13
CA ALA A 12 -23.44 11.25 24.09
C ALA A 12 -22.28 10.30 23.72
N LEU A 13 -22.57 9.17 23.08
CA LEU A 13 -21.55 8.21 22.68
C LEU A 13 -20.98 8.46 21.27
N TYR A 14 -21.83 8.82 20.31
CA TYR A 14 -21.45 8.84 18.89
C TYR A 14 -21.25 10.25 18.30
N GLU A 15 -21.63 11.32 18.98
CA GLU A 15 -21.49 12.71 18.53
C GLU A 15 -20.38 13.47 19.27
N GLN A 16 -19.50 12.76 19.95
CA GLN A 16 -18.32 13.38 20.58
C GLN A 16 -17.29 13.78 19.51
N GLU A 17 -16.50 14.80 19.83
CA GLU A 17 -15.39 15.21 18.98
C GLU A 17 -14.23 14.22 19.06
N TYR A 18 -13.48 14.11 17.97
CA TYR A 18 -12.30 13.27 17.84
C TYR A 18 -11.05 14.12 17.69
N ASP A 19 -9.91 13.62 18.14
CA ASP A 19 -8.62 14.24 17.86
C ASP A 19 -8.21 13.99 16.41
N LEU A 20 -8.58 12.80 15.87
CA LEU A 20 -8.34 12.42 14.49
C LEU A 20 -9.52 11.65 13.90
N ILE A 21 -10.00 12.08 12.73
CA ILE A 21 -10.85 11.27 11.86
C ILE A 21 -10.07 10.95 10.57
N VAL A 22 -10.00 9.65 10.23
CA VAL A 22 -9.46 9.16 8.97
C VAL A 22 -10.57 8.63 8.10
N VAL A 23 -10.72 9.16 6.89
CA VAL A 23 -11.70 8.70 5.90
C VAL A 23 -11.03 7.73 4.95
N GLY A 24 -11.41 6.45 5.03
CA GLY A 24 -10.86 5.34 4.27
C GLY A 24 -10.00 4.40 5.11
N ALA A 25 -10.40 3.13 5.20
CA ALA A 25 -9.73 2.08 5.97
C ALA A 25 -8.71 1.27 5.13
N GLY A 26 -8.17 1.83 4.05
CA GLY A 26 -7.07 1.25 3.29
C GLY A 26 -5.74 1.27 4.06
N LEU A 27 -4.67 0.72 3.48
CA LEU A 27 -3.36 0.63 4.12
C LEU A 27 -2.89 2.00 4.65
N THR A 28 -2.99 3.05 3.83
CA THR A 28 -2.59 4.40 4.22
C THR A 28 -3.39 4.92 5.43
N GLY A 29 -4.73 4.84 5.38
CA GLY A 29 -5.57 5.33 6.47
C GLY A 29 -5.37 4.55 7.77
N GLN A 30 -5.24 3.23 7.68
CA GLN A 30 -4.90 2.37 8.82
C GLN A 30 -3.56 2.74 9.44
N SER A 31 -2.53 2.98 8.61
CA SER A 31 -1.20 3.33 9.08
C SER A 31 -1.16 4.70 9.73
N VAL A 32 -1.82 5.69 9.13
CA VAL A 32 -1.92 7.04 9.74
C VAL A 32 -2.56 6.98 11.11
N ALA A 33 -3.70 6.30 11.23
CA ALA A 33 -4.39 6.14 12.50
C ALA A 33 -3.53 5.38 13.54
N HIS A 34 -2.83 4.32 13.10
CA HIS A 34 -1.96 3.52 13.94
C HIS A 34 -0.85 4.36 14.59
N PHE A 35 -0.08 5.07 13.77
CA PHE A 35 1.06 5.84 14.27
C PHE A 35 0.60 7.07 15.03
N PHE A 36 -0.45 7.77 14.60
CA PHE A 36 -1.02 8.86 15.36
C PHE A 36 -1.43 8.43 16.77
N LYS A 37 -2.14 7.28 16.89
CA LYS A 37 -2.55 6.75 18.18
C LYS A 37 -1.38 6.30 19.06
N LYS A 38 -0.30 5.80 18.45
CA LYS A 38 0.93 5.47 19.19
C LYS A 38 1.66 6.70 19.72
N ASP A 39 1.69 7.77 18.94
CA ASP A 39 2.33 9.03 19.33
C ASP A 39 1.46 9.84 20.31
N HIS A 40 0.12 9.64 20.26
CA HIS A 40 -0.87 10.29 21.11
C HIS A 40 -1.78 9.24 21.77
N PRO A 41 -1.32 8.51 22.81
CA PRO A 41 -2.04 7.37 23.39
C PRO A 41 -3.43 7.69 23.94
N ASP A 42 -3.64 8.90 24.45
CA ASP A 42 -4.90 9.35 25.04
C ASP A 42 -5.88 9.91 24.00
N SER A 43 -5.45 10.07 22.74
CA SER A 43 -6.27 10.63 21.68
C SER A 43 -7.45 9.73 21.32
N ARG A 44 -8.54 10.34 20.92
CA ARG A 44 -9.70 9.67 20.37
C ARG A 44 -9.62 9.64 18.84
N VAL A 45 -9.45 8.46 18.26
CA VAL A 45 -9.22 8.27 16.83
C VAL A 45 -10.34 7.45 16.20
N LEU A 46 -10.90 7.93 15.09
CA LEU A 46 -11.93 7.26 14.31
C LEU A 46 -11.48 7.00 12.87
N ILE A 47 -11.69 5.78 12.40
CA ILE A 47 -11.60 5.45 10.97
C ILE A 47 -13.01 5.24 10.42
N ILE A 48 -13.34 5.91 9.31
CA ILE A 48 -14.62 5.76 8.62
C ILE A 48 -14.39 5.07 7.27
N GLU A 49 -15.12 3.97 7.05
CA GLU A 49 -15.04 3.19 5.81
C GLU A 49 -16.45 3.01 5.22
N ARG A 50 -16.60 3.29 3.93
CA ARG A 50 -17.87 3.17 3.22
C ARG A 50 -18.35 1.73 3.02
N GLY A 51 -17.42 0.78 3.00
CA GLY A 51 -17.71 -0.65 2.88
C GLY A 51 -17.81 -1.35 4.24
N SER A 52 -18.28 -2.58 4.23
CA SER A 52 -18.22 -3.48 5.39
C SER A 52 -16.80 -3.99 5.67
N PHE A 53 -15.90 -3.79 4.72
CA PHE A 53 -14.49 -4.16 4.74
C PHE A 53 -13.73 -3.28 3.73
N PRO A 54 -12.41 -3.01 3.89
CA PRO A 54 -11.62 -2.25 2.91
C PRO A 54 -11.49 -2.99 1.58
N ILE A 55 -12.36 -2.68 0.62
CA ILE A 55 -12.40 -3.32 -0.70
C ILE A 55 -11.69 -2.51 -1.80
N GLY A 56 -10.84 -1.57 -1.41
CA GLY A 56 -10.05 -0.73 -2.32
C GLY A 56 -8.75 -1.38 -2.80
N ALA A 57 -7.82 -0.55 -3.30
CA ALA A 57 -6.53 -0.98 -3.84
C ALA A 57 -5.69 -1.81 -2.85
N SER A 58 -5.82 -1.55 -1.54
CA SER A 58 -5.03 -2.23 -0.50
C SER A 58 -5.28 -3.73 -0.41
N THR A 59 -6.44 -4.22 -0.87
CA THR A 59 -6.77 -5.65 -0.91
C THR A 59 -6.95 -6.20 -2.33
N ARG A 60 -6.84 -5.33 -3.36
CA ARG A 60 -6.99 -5.68 -4.77
C ARG A 60 -5.69 -5.44 -5.54
N ASN A 61 -4.61 -6.04 -5.04
CA ASN A 61 -3.29 -6.00 -5.64
C ASN A 61 -2.67 -7.40 -5.63
N ALA A 62 -1.55 -7.57 -6.32
CA ALA A 62 -0.90 -8.88 -6.43
C ALA A 62 -0.08 -9.26 -5.20
N GLY A 63 0.04 -8.41 -4.18
CA GLY A 63 0.77 -8.70 -2.95
C GLY A 63 2.28 -8.69 -3.10
N PHE A 64 2.80 -7.84 -3.96
CA PHE A 64 4.23 -7.57 -4.04
C PHE A 64 4.66 -6.62 -2.93
N ALA A 65 5.78 -6.91 -2.31
CA ALA A 65 6.49 -6.03 -1.40
C ALA A 65 7.72 -5.49 -2.13
N CYS A 66 7.47 -4.50 -3.01
CA CYS A 66 8.45 -4.02 -3.99
C CYS A 66 9.33 -2.91 -3.45
N ILE A 67 10.63 -2.94 -3.86
CA ILE A 67 11.57 -1.83 -3.71
C ILE A 67 11.82 -1.19 -5.08
N GLY A 68 11.82 -1.99 -6.13
CA GLY A 68 11.94 -1.60 -7.54
C GLY A 68 13.01 -2.36 -8.29
N THR A 69 12.85 -2.46 -9.61
CA THR A 69 13.78 -3.11 -10.52
C THR A 69 14.73 -2.09 -11.16
N ILE A 70 15.82 -2.55 -11.76
CA ILE A 70 16.76 -1.65 -12.48
C ILE A 70 16.06 -0.97 -13.65
N GLY A 71 15.23 -1.70 -14.42
CA GLY A 71 14.49 -1.12 -15.53
C GLY A 71 13.48 -0.05 -15.09
N GLU A 72 12.80 -0.24 -13.94
CA GLU A 72 11.94 0.76 -13.34
C GLU A 72 12.73 2.01 -12.93
N HIS A 73 13.86 1.83 -12.24
CA HIS A 73 14.69 2.96 -11.83
C HIS A 73 15.31 3.73 -13.00
N LEU A 74 15.70 3.04 -14.07
CA LEU A 74 16.18 3.69 -15.29
C LEU A 74 15.09 4.51 -15.96
N ALA A 75 13.84 3.99 -16.02
CA ALA A 75 12.72 4.74 -16.57
C ALA A 75 12.37 5.96 -15.69
N ASP A 76 12.42 5.83 -14.37
CA ASP A 76 12.22 6.95 -13.46
C ASP A 76 13.27 8.06 -13.67
N LEU A 77 14.53 7.69 -13.91
CA LEU A 77 15.61 8.65 -14.17
C LEU A 77 15.45 9.44 -15.49
N GLU A 78 14.61 8.98 -16.42
CA GLU A 78 14.29 9.73 -17.64
C GLU A 78 13.42 10.97 -17.34
N ILE A 79 12.67 10.96 -16.23
CA ILE A 79 11.66 11.98 -15.89
C ILE A 79 11.88 12.66 -14.53
N GLU A 80 12.73 12.08 -13.68
CA GLU A 80 13.00 12.58 -12.33
C GLU A 80 14.50 12.68 -12.03
N SER A 81 14.85 13.48 -11.02
CA SER A 81 16.24 13.57 -10.56
C SER A 81 16.68 12.30 -9.83
N GLU A 82 17.98 12.02 -9.90
CA GLU A 82 18.62 10.92 -9.19
C GLU A 82 18.31 10.92 -7.68
N GLU A 83 18.31 12.11 -7.07
CA GLU A 83 17.99 12.28 -5.64
C GLU A 83 16.56 11.81 -5.30
N LYS A 84 15.58 12.15 -6.13
CA LYS A 84 14.20 11.69 -5.94
C LYS A 84 14.08 10.17 -6.05
N VAL A 85 14.76 9.57 -7.04
CA VAL A 85 14.76 8.11 -7.22
C VAL A 85 15.41 7.43 -6.01
N LYS A 86 16.55 7.92 -5.54
CA LYS A 86 17.23 7.41 -4.35
C LYS A 86 16.37 7.52 -3.09
N THR A 87 15.73 8.67 -2.89
CA THR A 87 14.81 8.89 -1.76
C THR A 87 13.68 7.88 -1.79
N ARG A 88 13.03 7.68 -2.94
CA ARG A 88 11.96 6.69 -3.11
C ARG A 88 12.39 5.27 -2.80
N ILE A 89 13.57 4.84 -3.26
CA ILE A 89 14.14 3.52 -2.96
C ILE A 89 14.31 3.35 -1.45
N LYS A 90 14.92 4.32 -0.79
CA LYS A 90 15.15 4.30 0.66
C LYS A 90 13.83 4.23 1.43
N GLU A 91 12.86 5.06 1.07
CA GLU A 91 11.54 5.08 1.71
C GLU A 91 10.78 3.77 1.50
N ARG A 92 10.80 3.20 0.30
CA ARG A 92 10.19 1.88 0.02
C ARG A 92 10.81 0.78 0.89
N PHE A 93 12.14 0.74 0.99
CA PHE A 93 12.84 -0.23 1.83
C PHE A 93 12.49 -0.05 3.32
N GLN A 94 12.60 1.17 3.83
CA GLN A 94 12.28 1.47 5.23
C GLN A 94 10.81 1.19 5.53
N GLY A 95 9.90 1.56 4.63
CA GLY A 95 8.48 1.27 4.74
C GLY A 95 8.18 -0.23 4.78
N LEU A 96 8.88 -1.04 3.99
CA LEU A 96 8.76 -2.50 4.03
C LEU A 96 9.25 -3.06 5.37
N GLN A 97 10.40 -2.62 5.87
CA GLN A 97 10.90 -3.05 7.18
C GLN A 97 9.94 -2.66 8.31
N LEU A 98 9.41 -1.43 8.26
CA LEU A 98 8.42 -0.96 9.22
C LEU A 98 7.13 -1.78 9.17
N LEU A 99 6.61 -2.05 7.96
CA LEU A 99 5.44 -2.90 7.78
C LEU A 99 5.63 -4.28 8.40
N ARG A 100 6.78 -4.92 8.14
CA ARG A 100 7.12 -6.23 8.66
C ARG A 100 7.23 -6.22 10.20
N SER A 101 7.82 -5.17 10.77
CA SER A 101 7.96 -5.03 12.22
C SER A 101 6.61 -4.81 12.93
N VAL A 102 5.68 -4.09 12.31
CA VAL A 102 4.36 -3.79 12.88
C VAL A 102 3.41 -4.96 12.74
N ILE A 103 3.34 -5.55 11.56
CA ILE A 103 2.37 -6.62 11.23
C ILE A 103 2.88 -7.99 11.69
N GLY A 104 4.17 -8.26 11.51
CA GLY A 104 4.78 -9.58 11.63
C GLY A 104 4.61 -10.41 10.36
N ASP A 105 5.71 -11.00 9.89
CA ASP A 105 5.76 -11.75 8.62
C ASP A 105 4.71 -12.88 8.57
N GLU A 106 4.53 -13.60 9.66
CA GLU A 106 3.58 -14.72 9.79
C GLU A 106 2.12 -14.26 9.66
N ASN A 107 1.80 -13.04 10.13
CA ASN A 107 0.44 -12.51 10.12
C ASN A 107 -0.01 -12.04 8.72
N MET A 108 0.89 -11.91 7.78
CA MET A 108 0.60 -11.49 6.41
C MET A 108 1.14 -12.46 5.35
N ASP A 109 1.57 -13.66 5.75
CA ASP A 109 2.22 -14.66 4.89
C ASP A 109 3.36 -14.05 4.06
N TYR A 110 4.19 -13.20 4.67
CA TYR A 110 5.32 -12.59 3.97
C TYR A 110 6.37 -13.64 3.65
N ILE A 111 6.80 -13.67 2.40
CA ILE A 111 7.88 -14.52 1.91
C ILE A 111 8.94 -13.62 1.29
N HIS A 112 10.13 -13.64 1.83
CA HIS A 112 11.30 -12.95 1.27
C HIS A 112 11.82 -13.76 0.07
N SER A 113 11.18 -13.60 -1.10
CA SER A 113 11.48 -14.39 -2.30
C SER A 113 12.60 -13.80 -3.16
N GLY A 114 12.95 -12.54 -2.92
CA GLY A 114 13.57 -11.73 -3.94
C GLY A 114 12.63 -11.50 -5.12
N ALA A 115 13.14 -10.91 -6.19
CA ALA A 115 12.42 -10.72 -7.45
C ALA A 115 13.31 -11.00 -8.66
N HIS A 116 12.69 -11.20 -9.81
CA HIS A 116 13.38 -11.31 -11.09
C HIS A 116 12.76 -10.31 -12.08
N GLU A 117 13.58 -9.42 -12.61
CA GLU A 117 13.23 -8.63 -13.77
C GLU A 117 13.63 -9.42 -15.01
N ILE A 118 12.64 -9.79 -15.83
CA ILE A 118 12.78 -10.66 -17.00
C ILE A 118 12.83 -9.79 -18.26
N PHE A 119 13.78 -10.06 -19.15
CA PHE A 119 13.95 -9.30 -20.37
C PHE A 119 13.64 -10.18 -21.59
N THR A 120 12.85 -9.60 -22.50
CA THR A 120 12.57 -10.17 -23.82
C THR A 120 13.32 -9.41 -24.93
N ASP A 121 13.78 -8.19 -24.65
CA ASP A 121 14.61 -7.41 -25.53
C ASP A 121 16.08 -7.41 -25.04
N LYS A 122 17.00 -7.75 -25.98
CA LYS A 122 18.43 -7.85 -25.66
C LYS A 122 19.06 -6.51 -25.30
N LYS A 123 18.61 -5.42 -25.94
CA LYS A 123 19.19 -4.09 -25.70
C LYS A 123 18.77 -3.56 -24.32
N GLU A 124 17.50 -3.79 -23.94
CA GLU A 124 17.02 -3.44 -22.61
C GLU A 124 17.80 -4.20 -21.54
N PHE A 125 18.01 -5.52 -21.74
CA PHE A 125 18.84 -6.30 -20.82
C PHE A 125 20.27 -5.78 -20.70
N GLU A 126 20.96 -5.53 -21.83
CA GLU A 126 22.33 -5.03 -21.83
C GLU A 126 22.45 -3.64 -21.15
N GLN A 127 21.46 -2.77 -21.31
CA GLN A 127 21.41 -1.47 -20.63
C GLN A 127 21.23 -1.65 -19.12
N ALA A 128 20.31 -2.48 -18.71
CA ALA A 128 20.06 -2.77 -17.30
C ALA A 128 21.26 -3.45 -16.63
N ALA A 129 21.87 -4.44 -17.29
CA ALA A 129 23.06 -5.15 -16.81
C ALA A 129 24.26 -4.22 -16.60
N LYS A 130 24.54 -3.32 -17.54
CA LYS A 130 25.59 -2.30 -17.39
C LYS A 130 25.36 -1.34 -16.21
N SER A 131 24.15 -1.25 -15.72
CA SER A 131 23.76 -0.36 -14.63
C SER A 131 23.83 -1.03 -13.25
N ILE A 132 24.06 -2.33 -13.18
CA ILE A 132 24.05 -3.11 -11.91
C ILE A 132 25.02 -2.53 -10.88
N ASP A 133 26.26 -2.26 -11.26
CA ASP A 133 27.27 -1.73 -10.33
C ASP A 133 26.88 -0.37 -9.78
N ARG A 134 26.33 0.52 -10.64
CA ARG A 134 25.82 1.83 -10.21
C ARG A 134 24.72 1.67 -9.17
N PHE A 135 23.72 0.83 -9.44
CA PHE A 135 22.60 0.65 -8.51
C PHE A 135 23.01 -0.10 -7.26
N ASN A 136 23.89 -1.09 -7.34
CA ASN A 136 24.44 -1.74 -6.14
C ASN A 136 25.24 -0.74 -5.28
N GLY A 137 25.97 0.20 -5.88
CA GLY A 137 26.58 1.30 -5.16
C GLY A 137 25.56 2.14 -4.38
N TRP A 138 24.43 2.49 -5.02
CA TRP A 138 23.34 3.20 -4.33
C TRP A 138 22.75 2.36 -3.19
N MET A 139 22.49 1.06 -3.43
CA MET A 139 21.91 0.19 -2.39
C MET A 139 22.84 0.06 -1.19
N LYS A 140 24.15 -0.05 -1.40
CA LYS A 140 25.13 -0.02 -0.32
C LYS A 140 25.01 1.24 0.53
N ASP A 141 24.94 2.42 -0.11
CA ASP A 141 24.94 3.71 0.58
C ASP A 141 23.58 4.02 1.25
N LEU A 142 22.47 3.62 0.63
CA LEU A 142 21.14 3.95 1.09
C LEU A 142 20.59 2.99 2.15
N ILE A 143 20.88 1.70 2.01
CA ILE A 143 20.24 0.62 2.79
C ILE A 143 21.22 -0.44 3.31
N GLY A 144 22.51 -0.30 3.04
CA GLY A 144 23.55 -1.23 3.49
C GLY A 144 23.66 -2.53 2.68
N GLU A 145 23.04 -2.61 1.50
CA GLU A 145 22.99 -3.82 0.65
C GLU A 145 23.90 -3.70 -0.57
N PRO A 146 25.17 -4.14 -0.49
CA PRO A 146 26.13 -3.92 -1.56
C PRO A 146 25.93 -4.80 -2.80
N VAL A 147 25.16 -5.87 -2.72
CA VAL A 147 24.87 -6.81 -3.82
C VAL A 147 23.40 -7.13 -3.86
N MET A 148 22.58 -6.13 -4.14
CA MET A 148 21.14 -6.29 -4.27
C MET A 148 20.75 -6.84 -5.63
N TYR A 149 21.43 -6.40 -6.70
CA TYR A 149 21.14 -6.78 -8.08
C TYR A 149 22.26 -7.62 -8.66
N SER A 150 21.90 -8.65 -9.42
CA SER A 150 22.85 -9.52 -10.13
C SER A 150 22.23 -10.08 -11.41
N GLU A 151 23.06 -10.29 -12.43
CA GLU A 151 22.65 -10.98 -13.65
C GLU A 151 22.31 -12.44 -13.35
N THR A 152 21.30 -12.96 -14.04
CA THR A 152 20.90 -14.36 -13.97
C THR A 152 20.16 -14.78 -15.23
N VAL A 153 19.80 -16.06 -15.31
CA VAL A 153 18.89 -16.61 -16.31
C VAL A 153 17.75 -17.31 -15.58
N TYR A 154 16.52 -16.98 -15.90
CA TYR A 154 15.36 -17.62 -15.32
C TYR A 154 14.48 -18.25 -16.39
N ASN A 155 14.26 -19.56 -16.32
CA ASN A 155 13.52 -20.33 -17.32
C ASN A 155 13.95 -20.05 -18.78
N GLY A 156 15.26 -19.88 -19.02
CA GLY A 156 15.82 -19.61 -20.34
C GLY A 156 15.79 -18.14 -20.78
N HIS A 157 15.28 -17.23 -19.94
CA HIS A 157 15.23 -15.79 -20.24
C HIS A 157 16.36 -15.04 -19.50
N PRO A 158 17.03 -14.08 -20.15
CA PRO A 158 17.89 -13.15 -19.45
C PRO A 158 17.13 -12.43 -18.36
N ALA A 159 17.72 -12.30 -17.18
CA ALA A 159 17.06 -11.69 -16.05
C ALA A 159 18.07 -10.96 -15.15
N ILE A 160 17.55 -10.01 -14.36
CA ILE A 160 18.26 -9.43 -13.21
C ILE A 160 17.52 -9.86 -11.96
N LYS A 161 18.23 -10.55 -11.07
CA LYS A 161 17.75 -10.92 -9.76
C LYS A 161 17.91 -9.73 -8.82
N GLN A 162 16.87 -9.50 -8.00
CA GLN A 162 16.86 -8.54 -6.90
C GLN A 162 16.60 -9.29 -5.61
N THR A 163 17.36 -9.02 -4.54
CA THR A 163 17.36 -9.85 -3.33
C THR A 163 16.40 -9.37 -2.23
N GLN A 164 15.99 -8.10 -2.22
CA GLN A 164 15.30 -7.49 -1.07
C GLN A 164 13.77 -7.41 -1.20
N GLU A 165 13.21 -7.85 -2.31
CA GLU A 165 11.77 -7.92 -2.48
C GLU A 165 11.14 -9.20 -1.93
N GLY A 166 9.85 -9.16 -1.78
CA GLY A 166 9.07 -10.30 -1.34
C GLY A 166 7.63 -10.27 -1.78
N MET A 167 6.88 -11.22 -1.31
CA MET A 167 5.45 -11.33 -1.55
C MET A 167 4.70 -11.52 -0.24
N LEU A 168 3.47 -11.05 -0.17
CA LEU A 168 2.62 -11.14 1.01
C LEU A 168 1.15 -11.38 0.62
N HIS A 169 0.32 -11.65 1.60
CA HIS A 169 -1.13 -11.77 1.45
C HIS A 169 -1.82 -10.44 1.83
N PRO A 170 -2.25 -9.60 0.86
CA PRO A 170 -2.76 -8.25 1.14
C PRO A 170 -3.97 -8.25 2.09
N GLY A 171 -4.85 -9.23 1.96
CA GLY A 171 -6.02 -9.35 2.83
C GLY A 171 -5.66 -9.64 4.29
N LYS A 172 -4.71 -10.55 4.54
CA LYS A 172 -4.22 -10.85 5.89
C LYS A 172 -3.51 -9.64 6.49
N MET A 173 -2.67 -8.96 5.72
CA MET A 173 -1.99 -7.73 6.13
C MET A 173 -2.99 -6.68 6.64
N ILE A 174 -3.99 -6.34 5.84
CA ILE A 174 -5.03 -5.35 6.23
C ILE A 174 -5.84 -5.84 7.43
N HIS A 175 -6.23 -7.10 7.45
CA HIS A 175 -6.98 -7.66 8.58
C HIS A 175 -6.19 -7.59 9.89
N ARG A 176 -4.89 -7.91 9.86
CA ARG A 176 -4.04 -7.82 11.06
C ARG A 176 -3.89 -6.36 11.53
N LEU A 177 -3.70 -5.42 10.60
CA LEU A 177 -3.58 -4.00 10.94
C LEU A 177 -4.86 -3.45 11.56
N ILE A 178 -6.04 -3.84 11.05
CA ILE A 178 -7.34 -3.51 11.68
C ILE A 178 -7.36 -3.99 13.13
N ARG A 179 -6.96 -5.24 13.38
CA ARG A 179 -6.96 -5.79 14.75
C ARG A 179 -6.02 -5.04 15.67
N LEU A 180 -4.79 -4.75 15.21
CA LEU A 180 -3.82 -3.94 15.97
C LEU A 180 -4.38 -2.57 16.33
N ASN A 181 -5.05 -1.93 15.39
CA ASN A 181 -5.66 -0.62 15.61
C ASN A 181 -6.83 -0.69 16.60
N MET A 182 -7.64 -1.73 16.55
CA MET A 182 -8.70 -1.96 17.54
C MET A 182 -8.13 -2.23 18.95
N GLU A 183 -7.03 -2.97 19.04
CA GLU A 183 -6.30 -3.22 20.29
C GLU A 183 -5.74 -1.91 20.90
N LEU A 184 -5.41 -0.91 20.08
CA LEU A 184 -5.04 0.44 20.49
C LEU A 184 -6.23 1.34 20.88
N GLY A 185 -7.47 0.86 20.72
CA GLY A 185 -8.68 1.63 21.01
C GLY A 185 -9.11 2.57 19.88
N ILE A 186 -8.63 2.38 18.64
CA ILE A 186 -9.10 3.12 17.48
C ILE A 186 -10.53 2.65 17.13
N GLU A 187 -11.45 3.60 17.03
CA GLU A 187 -12.84 3.36 16.67
C GLU A 187 -13.02 3.18 15.16
N TYR A 188 -14.02 2.37 14.76
CA TYR A 188 -14.36 2.16 13.35
C TYR A 188 -15.84 2.41 13.08
N ARG A 189 -16.11 3.04 11.94
CA ARG A 189 -17.46 3.11 11.36
C ARG A 189 -17.45 2.51 9.97
N TRP A 190 -17.92 1.30 9.91
CA TRP A 190 -18.12 0.54 8.67
C TRP A 190 -19.43 0.92 7.99
N ASN A 191 -19.57 0.63 6.70
CA ASN A 191 -20.75 0.93 5.89
C ASN A 191 -21.19 2.40 5.98
N THR A 192 -20.23 3.29 6.19
CA THR A 192 -20.45 4.71 6.41
C THR A 192 -19.72 5.52 5.33
N ALA A 193 -20.46 5.96 4.33
CA ALA A 193 -19.91 6.82 3.29
C ALA A 193 -19.87 8.28 3.76
N VAL A 194 -18.70 8.89 3.73
CA VAL A 194 -18.54 10.34 3.86
C VAL A 194 -18.92 10.98 2.53
N THR A 195 -19.81 11.95 2.55
CA THR A 195 -20.35 12.64 1.37
C THR A 195 -20.03 14.12 1.34
N GLU A 196 -19.71 14.68 2.50
CA GLU A 196 -19.42 16.11 2.65
C GLU A 196 -18.16 16.30 3.50
N LEU A 197 -17.38 17.30 3.14
CA LEU A 197 -16.24 17.79 3.90
C LEU A 197 -16.49 19.27 4.20
N ASN A 198 -16.38 19.65 5.45
CA ASN A 198 -16.38 21.04 5.88
C ASN A 198 -15.01 21.35 6.49
N GLU A 199 -14.16 22.00 5.70
CA GLU A 199 -12.80 22.36 6.10
C GLU A 199 -12.79 23.45 7.19
N GLU A 200 -13.70 24.42 7.12
CA GLU A 200 -13.79 25.53 8.07
C GLU A 200 -14.09 25.04 9.50
N HIS A 201 -14.88 23.97 9.63
CA HIS A 201 -15.28 23.42 10.91
C HIS A 201 -14.65 22.05 11.22
N SER A 202 -13.65 21.63 10.45
CA SER A 202 -12.97 20.35 10.59
C SER A 202 -13.97 19.19 10.83
N SER A 203 -14.99 19.09 9.95
CA SER A 203 -16.06 18.12 10.11
C SER A 203 -16.39 17.39 8.82
N VAL A 204 -16.92 16.18 8.95
CA VAL A 204 -17.41 15.36 7.84
C VAL A 204 -18.89 15.06 8.00
N GLY A 205 -19.63 15.13 6.87
CA GLY A 205 -21.01 14.68 6.76
C GLY A 205 -21.06 13.30 6.13
N THR A 206 -21.95 12.46 6.60
CA THR A 206 -22.13 11.10 6.09
C THR A 206 -23.43 10.97 5.30
N ALA A 207 -23.53 9.95 4.44
CA ALA A 207 -24.74 9.64 3.69
C ALA A 207 -25.97 9.35 4.57
N THR A 208 -25.76 9.04 5.86
CA THR A 208 -26.83 8.82 6.86
C THR A 208 -27.20 10.08 7.63
N GLY A 209 -26.63 11.24 7.24
CA GLY A 209 -26.91 12.52 7.88
C GLY A 209 -26.16 12.80 9.19
N MET A 210 -25.20 11.94 9.57
CA MET A 210 -24.33 12.23 10.72
C MET A 210 -23.33 13.31 10.37
N LYS A 211 -23.08 14.23 11.30
CA LYS A 211 -21.98 15.18 11.28
C LYS A 211 -21.00 14.80 12.38
N LEU A 212 -19.74 14.66 12.02
CA LEU A 212 -18.67 14.25 12.92
C LEU A 212 -17.55 15.29 12.85
N LYS A 213 -17.09 15.72 14.01
CA LYS A 213 -16.01 16.71 14.12
C LYS A 213 -14.73 16.08 14.61
N ALA A 214 -13.61 16.61 14.15
CA ALA A 214 -12.29 16.27 14.66
C ALA A 214 -11.37 17.48 14.63
N GLU A 215 -10.37 17.46 15.47
CA GLU A 215 -9.27 18.43 15.39
C GLU A 215 -8.48 18.26 14.08
N ASN A 216 -8.25 17.00 13.70
CA ASN A 216 -7.52 16.63 12.48
C ASN A 216 -8.38 15.74 11.58
N LEU A 217 -8.39 16.02 10.27
CA LEU A 217 -9.04 15.20 9.25
C LEU A 217 -8.03 14.70 8.22
N VAL A 218 -8.05 13.41 7.98
CA VAL A 218 -7.21 12.78 6.94
C VAL A 218 -8.09 12.07 5.92
N LEU A 219 -7.93 12.43 4.64
CA LEU A 219 -8.58 11.76 3.52
C LEU A 219 -7.65 10.72 2.92
N ALA A 220 -7.89 9.46 3.21
CA ALA A 220 -7.15 8.30 2.69
C ALA A 220 -8.00 7.52 1.66
N THR A 221 -8.76 8.25 0.84
CA THR A 221 -9.79 7.75 -0.08
C THR A 221 -9.28 7.46 -1.49
N ASN A 222 -7.94 7.54 -1.71
CA ASN A 222 -7.30 7.31 -3.00
C ASN A 222 -7.97 8.15 -4.12
N ALA A 223 -8.27 7.57 -5.26
CA ALA A 223 -8.91 8.24 -6.39
C ALA A 223 -10.29 8.84 -6.07
N PHE A 224 -10.95 8.35 -5.02
CA PHE A 224 -12.25 8.89 -4.57
C PHE A 224 -12.14 10.22 -3.81
N THR A 225 -10.93 10.67 -3.45
CA THR A 225 -10.71 11.99 -2.84
C THR A 225 -11.31 13.11 -3.68
N ARG A 226 -11.28 12.99 -5.01
CA ARG A 226 -11.88 13.96 -5.93
C ARG A 226 -13.38 14.21 -5.68
N SER A 227 -14.12 13.23 -5.19
CA SER A 227 -15.55 13.41 -4.88
C SER A 227 -15.80 14.25 -3.63
N LEU A 228 -14.81 14.33 -2.73
CA LEU A 228 -14.86 15.14 -1.50
C LEU A 228 -14.16 16.49 -1.67
N LEU A 229 -13.12 16.53 -2.51
CA LEU A 229 -12.33 17.73 -2.85
C LEU A 229 -12.31 17.90 -4.37
N PRO A 230 -13.34 18.50 -4.99
CA PRO A 230 -13.42 18.63 -6.45
C PRO A 230 -12.28 19.44 -7.09
N GLY A 231 -11.62 20.30 -6.33
CA GLY A 231 -10.49 21.12 -6.81
C GLY A 231 -9.15 20.38 -6.89
N ILE A 232 -9.07 19.14 -6.38
CA ILE A 232 -7.82 18.37 -6.44
C ILE A 232 -7.64 17.68 -7.80
N GLU A 233 -6.46 17.82 -8.38
CA GLU A 233 -6.13 17.22 -9.67
C GLU A 233 -5.71 15.74 -9.49
N ILE A 234 -6.68 14.83 -9.41
CA ILE A 234 -6.46 13.40 -9.34
C ILE A 234 -7.17 12.74 -10.52
N GLN A 235 -6.39 12.03 -11.36
CA GLN A 235 -6.92 11.17 -12.40
C GLN A 235 -6.88 9.72 -11.95
N PRO A 236 -8.05 9.06 -11.75
CA PRO A 236 -8.08 7.67 -11.34
C PRO A 236 -7.58 6.76 -12.47
N GLY A 237 -6.49 6.03 -12.21
CA GLY A 237 -6.04 4.93 -13.05
C GLY A 237 -6.61 3.60 -12.55
N ARG A 238 -6.84 2.66 -13.48
CA ARG A 238 -7.31 1.32 -13.14
C ARG A 238 -6.29 0.27 -13.57
N GLY A 239 -5.73 -0.46 -12.60
CA GLY A 239 -4.97 -1.67 -12.84
C GLY A 239 -5.88 -2.91 -12.82
N PHE A 240 -5.53 -3.93 -13.58
CA PHE A 240 -6.21 -5.22 -13.57
C PHE A 240 -5.34 -6.25 -12.86
N VAL A 241 -5.92 -6.94 -11.90
CA VAL A 241 -5.30 -8.07 -11.19
C VAL A 241 -6.22 -9.27 -11.31
N PHE A 242 -5.66 -10.39 -11.67
CA PHE A 242 -6.41 -11.66 -11.78
C PHE A 242 -5.58 -12.82 -11.25
N VAL A 243 -6.25 -13.90 -10.90
CA VAL A 243 -5.63 -15.16 -10.49
C VAL A 243 -5.99 -16.20 -11.54
N THR A 244 -4.99 -16.96 -12.00
CA THR A 244 -5.19 -18.03 -12.96
C THR A 244 -5.91 -19.22 -12.33
N LYS A 245 -6.48 -20.11 -13.15
CA LYS A 245 -6.76 -21.48 -12.72
C LYS A 245 -5.44 -22.18 -12.38
N PRO A 246 -5.47 -23.28 -11.61
CA PRO A 246 -4.27 -24.07 -11.34
C PRO A 246 -3.51 -24.43 -12.62
N ILE A 247 -2.21 -24.24 -12.61
CA ILE A 247 -1.28 -24.53 -13.72
C ILE A 247 -0.47 -25.75 -13.34
N LYS A 248 -0.65 -26.83 -14.09
CA LYS A 248 0.09 -28.06 -13.86
C LYS A 248 1.60 -27.86 -14.08
N ASN A 249 2.41 -28.32 -13.13
CA ASN A 249 3.88 -28.21 -13.18
C ASN A 249 4.38 -26.75 -13.32
N LEU A 250 3.78 -25.82 -12.60
CA LEU A 250 4.21 -24.42 -12.60
C LEU A 250 5.67 -24.29 -12.15
N THR A 251 6.53 -23.81 -13.05
CA THR A 251 7.98 -23.63 -12.82
C THR A 251 8.34 -22.23 -12.33
N TRP A 252 7.46 -21.24 -12.54
CA TRP A 252 7.66 -19.86 -12.11
C TRP A 252 7.36 -19.70 -10.62
N LYS A 253 8.40 -19.54 -9.81
CA LYS A 253 8.30 -19.40 -8.34
C LYS A 253 8.98 -18.12 -7.88
N GLY A 254 8.25 -17.27 -7.15
CA GLY A 254 8.69 -15.97 -6.71
C GLY A 254 7.93 -14.82 -7.38
N THR A 255 8.54 -13.66 -7.40
CA THR A 255 8.00 -12.44 -8.00
C THR A 255 8.75 -12.08 -9.28
N PHE A 256 7.99 -11.69 -10.30
CA PHE A 256 8.52 -11.44 -11.65
C PHE A 256 8.01 -10.12 -12.19
N HIS A 257 8.91 -9.35 -12.79
CA HIS A 257 8.65 -8.07 -13.43
C HIS A 257 9.06 -8.13 -14.90
N PHE A 258 8.25 -7.56 -15.78
CA PHE A 258 8.50 -7.42 -17.20
C PHE A 258 8.21 -5.98 -17.62
N HIS A 259 8.80 -5.54 -18.71
CA HIS A 259 8.54 -4.25 -19.33
C HIS A 259 8.60 -3.10 -18.30
N LYS A 260 9.73 -2.98 -17.58
CA LYS A 260 9.96 -1.93 -16.58
C LYS A 260 8.87 -1.92 -15.48
N GLY A 261 8.38 -3.09 -15.08
CA GLY A 261 7.38 -3.25 -14.02
C GLY A 261 5.92 -3.07 -14.44
N TYR A 262 5.62 -2.78 -15.71
CA TYR A 262 4.22 -2.66 -16.18
C TYR A 262 3.47 -4.01 -16.18
N VAL A 263 4.16 -5.11 -16.41
CA VAL A 263 3.62 -6.45 -16.30
C VAL A 263 4.35 -7.17 -15.18
N TYR A 264 3.59 -7.66 -14.21
CA TYR A 264 4.15 -8.36 -13.07
C TYR A 264 3.25 -9.51 -12.66
N PHE A 265 3.84 -10.59 -12.22
CA PHE A 265 3.13 -11.75 -11.68
C PHE A 265 3.96 -12.49 -10.63
N ARG A 266 3.29 -13.27 -9.82
CA ARG A 266 3.90 -14.17 -8.85
C ARG A 266 3.12 -15.45 -8.74
N ASN A 267 3.72 -16.48 -8.20
CA ASN A 267 2.94 -17.66 -7.83
C ASN A 267 2.13 -17.45 -6.55
N ILE A 268 1.01 -18.14 -6.45
CA ILE A 268 0.23 -18.34 -5.23
C ILE A 268 0.26 -19.84 -4.93
N GLY A 269 0.83 -20.20 -3.77
CA GLY A 269 1.08 -21.60 -3.47
C GLY A 269 2.00 -22.26 -4.51
N ASN A 270 1.65 -23.48 -4.91
CA ASN A 270 2.49 -24.26 -5.82
C ASN A 270 1.96 -24.33 -7.26
N ASP A 271 0.77 -23.84 -7.54
CA ASP A 271 0.06 -24.08 -8.79
C ASP A 271 -0.64 -22.87 -9.42
N ARG A 272 -0.52 -21.67 -8.85
CA ARG A 272 -1.12 -20.44 -9.39
C ARG A 272 -0.16 -19.28 -9.37
#